data_4fb632e0ba7dd6f28b9da0358212cd16
#
_entry.id   4fb632e0ba7dd6f28b9da0358212cd16
#
_cell.length_a   1.000
_cell.length_b   1.000
_cell.length_c   1.000
_cell.angle_alpha   90.00
_cell.angle_beta   90.00
_cell.angle_gamma   90.00
#
_symmetry.space_group_name_H-M   'P 1'
#
loop_
_entity.id
_entity.type
_entity.pdbx_description
1 polymer ?
#
loop_
_entity_poly.entity_id
_entity_poly.type
_entity_poly.pdbx_seq_one_letter_code
_entity_poly.pdbx_strand_id
1 'polypeptide(L)'
;MKRVVVTGMGAITPIGNSVEEFWNGIKEQKIGFAPITYFDATEYKAHLAAEVKGFNAKDYMSPKAARRMELFSQYAVAATKEAIEDAGLDLEKEDTTRIGVSVGCGVGSLQMIETCLLYTSPSPRDTERSR
;
A
#
# COMPACT_ATOMS: atom_id res chain seq x y z
N MET A 1 17.96 -8.57 30.57
CA MET A 1 16.86 -8.53 29.59
C MET A 1 17.28 -7.60 28.45
N LYS A 2 17.22 -8.03 27.18
CA LYS A 2 17.56 -7.15 26.05
C LYS A 2 16.41 -6.17 25.85
N ARG A 3 16.70 -4.87 25.76
CA ARG A 3 15.72 -3.82 25.52
C ARG A 3 15.53 -3.64 24.01
N VAL A 4 14.29 -3.65 23.55
CA VAL A 4 13.90 -3.39 22.16
C VAL A 4 13.21 -2.02 22.12
N VAL A 5 13.55 -1.21 21.13
CA VAL A 5 13.01 0.14 20.96
C VAL A 5 12.60 0.37 19.50
N VAL A 6 11.62 1.24 19.30
CA VAL A 6 11.24 1.76 17.97
C VAL A 6 12.18 2.94 17.67
N THR A 7 12.84 2.92 16.52
CA THR A 7 13.82 3.94 16.13
C THR A 7 13.32 4.84 15.00
N GLY A 8 12.33 4.41 14.24
CA GLY A 8 11.74 5.20 13.18
C GLY A 8 10.34 4.69 12.81
N MET A 9 9.54 5.56 12.26
CA MET A 9 8.17 5.29 11.86
C MET A 9 7.90 5.84 10.46
N GLY A 10 6.97 5.21 9.73
CA GLY A 10 6.46 5.71 8.46
C GLY A 10 5.00 5.36 8.32
N ALA A 11 4.21 6.24 7.72
CA ALA A 11 2.77 6.07 7.62
C ALA A 11 2.21 6.62 6.30
N ILE A 12 1.40 5.80 5.62
CA ILE A 12 0.55 6.24 4.51
C ILE A 12 -0.89 5.95 4.91
N THR A 13 -1.69 6.99 5.05
CA THR A 13 -3.05 6.91 5.59
C THR A 13 -4.03 7.78 4.81
N PRO A 14 -5.35 7.56 4.91
CA PRO A 14 -6.35 8.41 4.26
C PRO A 14 -6.38 9.87 4.75
N ILE A 15 -5.73 10.18 5.87
CA ILE A 15 -5.69 11.53 6.46
C ILE A 15 -4.31 12.18 6.44
N GLY A 16 -3.28 11.44 5.92
CA GLY A 16 -1.93 11.98 5.74
C GLY A 16 -1.00 10.95 5.12
N ASN A 17 -0.07 11.40 4.28
CA ASN A 17 0.90 10.58 3.56
C ASN A 17 2.30 10.60 4.20
N SER A 18 2.36 11.02 5.45
CA SER A 18 3.53 10.94 6.33
C SER A 18 3.08 10.80 7.78
N VAL A 19 3.99 10.42 8.67
CA VAL A 19 3.71 10.35 10.13
C VAL A 19 3.30 11.73 10.66
N GLU A 20 3.95 12.79 10.21
CA GLU A 20 3.62 14.15 10.64
C GLU A 20 2.22 14.58 10.20
N GLU A 21 1.88 14.38 8.92
CA GLU A 21 0.55 14.67 8.38
C GLU A 21 -0.53 13.84 9.06
N PHE A 22 -0.26 12.56 9.29
CA PHE A 22 -1.16 11.65 9.98
C PHE A 22 -1.43 12.15 11.41
N TRP A 23 -0.37 12.49 12.15
CA TRP A 23 -0.49 12.99 13.51
C TRP A 23 -1.25 14.34 13.59
N ASN A 24 -0.98 15.24 12.65
CA ASN A 24 -1.70 16.50 12.53
C ASN A 24 -3.18 16.26 12.19
N GLY A 25 -3.45 15.33 11.25
CA GLY A 25 -4.82 14.94 10.93
C GLY A 25 -5.60 14.40 12.12
N ILE A 26 -4.95 13.63 13.02
CA ILE A 26 -5.57 13.17 14.27
C ILE A 26 -5.89 14.36 15.20
N LYS A 27 -4.95 15.29 15.38
CA LYS A 27 -5.16 16.48 16.23
C LYS A 27 -6.28 17.38 15.71
N GLU A 28 -6.40 17.48 14.40
CA GLU A 28 -7.44 18.24 13.71
C GLU A 28 -8.77 17.48 13.60
N GLN A 29 -8.84 16.25 14.08
CA GLN A 29 -10.01 15.37 13.97
C GLN A 29 -10.46 15.17 12.52
N LYS A 30 -9.50 15.12 11.58
CA LYS A 30 -9.75 14.95 10.16
C LYS A 30 -10.39 13.61 9.87
N ILE A 31 -11.48 13.62 9.13
CA ILE A 31 -12.20 12.42 8.72
C ILE A 31 -11.63 11.91 7.39
N GLY A 32 -11.14 10.66 7.38
CA GLY A 32 -10.60 10.00 6.17
C GLY A 32 -11.65 9.35 5.28
N PHE A 33 -12.88 9.16 5.79
CA PHE A 33 -13.96 8.54 5.03
C PHE A 33 -14.55 9.49 3.99
N ALA A 34 -14.76 8.97 2.78
CA ALA A 34 -15.39 9.69 1.68
C ALA A 34 -16.17 8.69 0.79
N PRO A 35 -17.02 9.17 -0.13
CA PRO A 35 -17.60 8.29 -1.15
C PRO A 35 -16.51 7.54 -1.92
N ILE A 36 -16.77 6.26 -2.21
CA ILE A 36 -15.85 5.39 -2.96
C ILE A 36 -15.64 5.98 -4.36
N THR A 37 -14.37 6.05 -4.79
CA THR A 37 -14.00 6.59 -6.10
C THR A 37 -13.42 5.55 -7.06
N TYR A 38 -13.00 4.38 -6.57
CA TYR A 38 -12.37 3.35 -7.38
C TYR A 38 -13.34 2.59 -8.29
N PHE A 39 -14.63 2.54 -7.94
CA PHE A 39 -15.67 1.89 -8.71
C PHE A 39 -17.04 2.51 -8.42
N ASP A 40 -18.03 2.23 -9.26
CA ASP A 40 -19.42 2.65 -9.01
C ASP A 40 -20.04 1.82 -7.87
N ALA A 41 -20.26 2.46 -6.74
CA ALA A 41 -20.79 1.85 -5.53
C ALA A 41 -22.33 1.97 -5.40
N THR A 42 -23.04 2.46 -6.42
CA THR A 42 -24.47 2.81 -6.33
C THR A 42 -25.35 1.62 -5.95
N GLU A 43 -25.00 0.42 -6.42
CA GLU A 43 -25.77 -0.81 -6.13
C GLU A 43 -25.34 -1.52 -4.83
N TYR A 44 -24.31 -1.02 -4.13
CA TYR A 44 -23.79 -1.62 -2.91
C TYR A 44 -24.40 -0.96 -1.67
N LYS A 45 -24.44 -1.72 -0.56
CA LYS A 45 -24.92 -1.20 0.73
C LYS A 45 -23.93 -0.22 1.38
N ALA A 46 -22.65 -0.36 1.08
CA ALA A 46 -21.58 0.50 1.58
C ALA A 46 -21.13 1.46 0.47
N HIS A 47 -21.21 2.75 0.72
CA HIS A 47 -20.85 3.82 -0.22
C HIS A 47 -19.63 4.62 0.21
N LEU A 48 -19.12 4.38 1.42
CA LEU A 48 -18.00 5.12 1.99
C LEU A 48 -16.80 4.22 2.18
N ALA A 49 -15.62 4.74 1.86
CA ALA A 49 -14.33 4.12 2.14
C ALA A 49 -13.31 5.16 2.60
N ALA A 50 -12.25 4.68 3.25
CA ALA A 50 -11.11 5.50 3.64
C ALA A 50 -9.99 5.28 2.61
N GLU A 51 -10.06 6.00 1.50
CA GLU A 51 -9.08 5.93 0.40
C GLU A 51 -7.91 6.89 0.67
N VAL A 52 -6.68 6.44 0.38
CA VAL A 52 -5.51 7.32 0.44
C VAL A 52 -5.58 8.35 -0.70
N LYS A 53 -5.44 9.62 -0.35
CA LYS A 53 -5.56 10.74 -1.29
C LYS A 53 -4.19 11.38 -1.53
N GLY A 54 -3.95 11.84 -2.76
CA GLY A 54 -2.74 12.60 -3.09
C GLY A 54 -1.45 11.77 -3.10
N PHE A 55 -1.52 10.44 -3.01
CA PHE A 55 -0.33 9.59 -3.10
C PHE A 55 0.18 9.53 -4.53
N ASN A 56 1.48 9.79 -4.69
CA ASN A 56 2.16 9.67 -5.97
C ASN A 56 3.39 8.76 -5.82
N ALA A 57 3.31 7.55 -6.37
CA ALA A 57 4.37 6.55 -6.27
C ALA A 57 5.73 7.03 -6.81
N LYS A 58 5.75 8.01 -7.74
CA LYS A 58 7.00 8.53 -8.32
C LYS A 58 7.89 9.26 -7.32
N ASP A 59 7.30 9.75 -6.22
CA ASP A 59 8.04 10.45 -5.17
C ASP A 59 8.85 9.48 -4.31
N TYR A 60 8.47 8.20 -4.32
CA TYR A 60 9.05 7.16 -3.47
C TYR A 60 9.82 6.10 -4.26
N MET A 61 9.50 5.88 -5.52
CA MET A 61 10.07 4.80 -6.32
C MET A 61 10.15 5.14 -7.81
N SER A 62 10.96 4.39 -8.57
CA SER A 62 11.05 4.56 -10.01
C SER A 62 9.72 4.24 -10.71
N PRO A 63 9.40 4.90 -11.85
CA PRO A 63 8.17 4.61 -12.60
C PRO A 63 8.07 3.15 -13.08
N LYS A 64 9.22 2.48 -13.29
CA LYS A 64 9.28 1.07 -13.67
C LYS A 64 8.88 0.17 -12.50
N ALA A 65 9.33 0.49 -11.29
CA ALA A 65 8.95 -0.24 -10.07
C ALA A 65 7.46 -0.03 -9.75
N ALA A 66 6.98 1.21 -9.79
CA ALA A 66 5.59 1.54 -9.53
C ALA A 66 4.60 0.78 -10.44
N ARG A 67 4.94 0.63 -11.74
CA ARG A 67 4.09 -0.12 -12.68
C ARG A 67 4.03 -1.64 -12.43
N ARG A 68 4.97 -2.19 -11.67
CA ARG A 68 5.05 -3.63 -11.35
C ARG A 68 4.52 -3.96 -9.97
N MET A 69 4.19 -2.95 -9.19
CA MET A 69 3.71 -3.10 -7.81
C MET A 69 2.27 -2.67 -7.71
N GLU A 70 1.49 -3.48 -7.03
CA GLU A 70 0.15 -3.11 -6.61
C GLU A 70 0.18 -2.00 -5.56
N LEU A 71 -0.93 -1.28 -5.45
CA LEU A 71 -1.02 -0.07 -4.64
C LEU A 71 -0.62 -0.30 -3.17
N PHE A 72 -1.05 -1.42 -2.57
CA PHE A 72 -0.67 -1.77 -1.19
C PHE A 72 0.84 -1.95 -1.02
N SER A 73 1.52 -2.52 -2.04
CA SER A 73 2.97 -2.66 -2.05
C SER A 73 3.68 -1.31 -2.21
N GLN A 74 3.11 -0.41 -3.01
CA GLN A 74 3.63 0.95 -3.15
C GLN A 74 3.54 1.71 -1.83
N TYR A 75 2.45 1.59 -1.09
CA TYR A 75 2.29 2.18 0.25
C TYR A 75 3.30 1.61 1.24
N ALA A 76 3.50 0.29 1.22
CA ALA A 76 4.48 -0.36 2.09
C ALA A 76 5.91 0.14 1.84
N VAL A 77 6.31 0.28 0.56
CA VAL A 77 7.62 0.82 0.20
C VAL A 77 7.76 2.29 0.62
N ALA A 78 6.74 3.11 0.40
CA ALA A 78 6.75 4.52 0.78
C ALA A 78 6.88 4.70 2.31
N ALA A 79 6.06 4.00 3.08
CA ALA A 79 6.13 4.03 4.54
C ALA A 79 7.46 3.47 5.09
N THR A 80 8.00 2.42 4.46
CA THR A 80 9.32 1.87 4.85
C THR A 80 10.43 2.89 4.62
N LYS A 81 10.40 3.61 3.50
CA LYS A 81 11.38 4.63 3.18
C LYS A 81 11.36 5.75 4.22
N GLU A 82 10.19 6.27 4.55
CA GLU A 82 10.02 7.26 5.62
C GLU A 82 10.56 6.75 6.97
N ALA A 83 10.23 5.49 7.34
CA ALA A 83 10.71 4.89 8.59
C ALA A 83 12.24 4.75 8.66
N ILE A 84 12.89 4.43 7.55
CA ILE A 84 14.35 4.35 7.44
C ILE A 84 14.98 5.74 7.59
N GLU A 85 14.40 6.75 6.93
CA GLU A 85 14.84 8.14 7.02
C GLU A 85 14.66 8.69 8.45
N ASP A 86 13.50 8.45 9.08
CA ASP A 86 13.21 8.85 10.47
C ASP A 86 14.14 8.16 11.47
N ALA A 87 14.49 6.89 11.24
CA ALA A 87 15.46 6.16 12.06
C ALA A 87 16.90 6.67 11.90
N GLY A 88 17.19 7.47 10.87
CA GLY A 88 18.56 7.86 10.50
C GLY A 88 19.44 6.66 10.11
N LEU A 89 18.85 5.59 9.59
CA LEU A 89 19.53 4.34 9.26
C LEU A 89 20.27 4.47 7.93
N ASP A 90 21.61 4.39 7.99
CA ASP A 90 22.47 4.41 6.81
C ASP A 90 22.81 2.97 6.39
N LEU A 91 22.09 2.46 5.39
CA LEU A 91 22.25 1.08 4.92
C LEU A 91 23.62 0.78 4.30
N GLU A 92 24.42 1.81 3.96
CA GLU A 92 25.80 1.60 3.48
C GLU A 92 26.79 1.36 4.61
N LYS A 93 26.46 1.82 5.83
CA LYS A 93 27.32 1.68 7.02
C LYS A 93 26.89 0.52 7.93
N GLU A 94 25.64 0.10 7.80
CA GLU A 94 25.09 -0.95 8.65
C GLU A 94 25.39 -2.35 8.10
N ASP A 95 25.49 -3.31 9.00
CA ASP A 95 25.57 -4.73 8.63
C ASP A 95 24.18 -5.22 8.18
N THR A 96 23.94 -5.18 6.87
CA THR A 96 22.65 -5.56 6.26
C THR A 96 22.29 -7.03 6.48
N THR A 97 23.25 -7.90 6.85
CA THR A 97 22.97 -9.30 7.20
C THR A 97 22.20 -9.45 8.52
N ARG A 98 22.19 -8.39 9.32
CA ARG A 98 21.47 -8.31 10.60
C ARG A 98 20.13 -7.58 10.49
N ILE A 99 19.81 -7.05 9.32
CA ILE A 99 18.56 -6.33 9.08
C ILE A 99 17.56 -7.28 8.45
N GLY A 100 16.43 -7.50 9.11
CA GLY A 100 15.32 -8.27 8.60
C GLY A 100 14.16 -7.38 8.19
N VAL A 101 13.40 -7.78 7.15
CA VAL A 101 12.19 -7.09 6.72
C VAL A 101 11.01 -8.05 6.86
N SER A 102 9.95 -7.58 7.49
CA SER A 102 8.69 -8.33 7.59
C SER A 102 7.54 -7.42 7.14
N VAL A 103 6.85 -7.82 6.07
CA VAL A 103 5.69 -7.09 5.54
C VAL A 103 4.48 -8.01 5.60
N GLY A 104 3.41 -7.54 6.26
CA GLY A 104 2.15 -8.23 6.33
C GLY A 104 1.09 -7.54 5.46
N CYS A 105 0.24 -8.33 4.80
CA CYS A 105 -0.93 -7.85 4.09
C CYS A 105 -2.09 -8.81 4.31
N GLY A 106 -3.28 -8.27 4.63
CA GLY A 106 -4.44 -9.11 4.95
C GLY A 106 -4.99 -9.87 3.74
N VAL A 107 -5.15 -9.19 2.60
CA VAL A 107 -5.81 -9.77 1.40
C VAL A 107 -4.97 -9.59 0.13
N GLY A 108 -4.03 -8.66 0.12
CA GLY A 108 -3.30 -8.27 -1.09
C GLY A 108 -4.13 -7.35 -1.99
N SER A 109 -4.15 -7.62 -3.29
CA SER A 109 -4.90 -6.85 -4.28
C SER A 109 -6.06 -7.69 -4.83
N LEU A 110 -7.29 -7.35 -4.44
CA LEU A 110 -8.50 -7.96 -5.02
C LEU A 110 -8.61 -7.65 -6.51
N GLN A 111 -8.22 -6.45 -6.94
CA GLN A 111 -8.22 -6.05 -8.34
C GLN A 111 -7.28 -6.94 -9.19
N MET A 112 -6.10 -7.27 -8.68
CA MET A 112 -5.19 -8.18 -9.37
C MET A 112 -5.77 -9.59 -9.45
N ILE A 113 -6.39 -10.08 -8.37
CA ILE A 113 -7.06 -11.39 -8.34
C ILE A 113 -8.16 -11.43 -9.40
N GLU A 114 -9.02 -10.43 -9.44
CA GLU A 114 -10.09 -10.29 -10.43
C GLU A 114 -9.53 -10.27 -11.86
N THR A 115 -8.53 -9.43 -12.12
CA THR A 115 -7.87 -9.33 -13.43
C THR A 115 -7.27 -10.66 -13.85
N CYS A 116 -6.58 -11.37 -12.95
CA CYS A 116 -6.02 -12.69 -13.23
C CYS A 116 -7.12 -13.70 -13.54
N LEU A 117 -8.21 -13.73 -12.79
CA LEU A 117 -9.33 -14.65 -13.03
C LEU A 117 -10.00 -14.38 -14.38
N LEU A 118 -10.23 -13.12 -14.73
CA LEU A 118 -10.81 -12.74 -16.02
C LEU A 118 -9.88 -13.10 -17.19
N TYR A 119 -8.57 -12.93 -17.03
CA TYR A 119 -7.59 -13.24 -18.06
C TYR A 119 -7.38 -14.75 -18.24
N THR A 120 -7.46 -15.53 -17.15
CA THR A 120 -7.29 -16.99 -17.16
C THR A 120 -8.60 -17.75 -17.36
N SER A 121 -9.74 -17.05 -17.47
CA SER A 121 -11.00 -17.69 -17.83
C SER A 121 -10.88 -18.37 -19.21
N PRO A 122 -11.27 -19.67 -19.35
CA PRO A 122 -11.11 -20.37 -20.60
C PRO A 122 -11.83 -19.61 -21.73
N SER A 123 -11.09 -19.37 -22.81
CA SER A 123 -11.69 -18.72 -23.97
C SER A 123 -12.79 -19.63 -24.57
N PRO A 124 -13.79 -19.07 -25.27
CA PRO A 124 -14.79 -19.91 -25.96
C PRO A 124 -14.18 -20.97 -26.87
N ARG A 125 -12.96 -20.74 -27.39
CA ARG A 125 -12.21 -21.70 -28.21
C ARG A 125 -11.67 -22.89 -27.42
N ASP A 126 -11.39 -22.72 -26.12
CA ASP A 126 -10.87 -23.79 -25.26
C ASP A 126 -11.99 -24.75 -24.83
N THR A 127 -13.22 -24.25 -24.73
CA THR A 127 -14.41 -25.05 -24.43
C THR A 127 -14.92 -25.84 -25.64
N GLU A 128 -14.62 -25.42 -26.87
CA GLU A 128 -14.99 -26.15 -28.11
C GLU A 128 -14.03 -27.33 -28.42
N ARG A 129 -12.78 -27.29 -27.90
CA ARG A 129 -11.81 -28.38 -28.12
C ARG A 129 -12.01 -29.61 -27.22
N SER A 130 -12.85 -29.51 -26.22
CA SER A 130 -13.14 -30.61 -25.26
C SER A 130 -14.46 -31.35 -25.55
N ARG A 131 -15.00 -31.23 -26.80
CA ARG A 131 -16.15 -31.99 -27.29
C ARG A 131 -15.68 -32.84 -28.52
#